data_fb77033d0e4fb2d115fe43e1df334219
#
_entry.id   fb77033d0e4fb2d115fe43e1df334219
#
_cell.length_a   1.000
_cell.length_b   1.000
_cell.length_c   1.000
_cell.angle_alpha   90.00
_cell.angle_beta   90.00
_cell.angle_gamma   90.00
#
_symmetry.space_group_name_H-M   'P 1'
#
loop_
_entity.id
_entity.type
_entity.pdbx_description
1 polymer ?
#
loop_
_entity_poly.entity_id
_entity_poly.type
_entity_poly.pdbx_seq_one_letter_code
_entity_poly.pdbx_strand_id
1 'polypeptide(L)'
;MKILIYGLNFAPELSGAGKYTAEMAQMLAECGHEVRVVCAPPYYPDWKVANGYSMWRYRRDIMHGVHIWRAPLWVPPKPSGLKRMLHLASFALSSLPLLARQITWRPGAVMLIAPTMACAPGALALARVTGAKAWLHVQDYEVDAAFDLGLLKSARAARIAYGIERLVLKRFDVVSSITNQMVERAVGKGVDAAKTEFLPNWVDTRDIFPLGRVSEYRETLGIPATNTVVLYSGNMGAKQGLETLADAARTLAARDDITFVFCGNGAARDDLVKRCEGLPNCRFLPLQPASSLNELLNVADIHVLPQRGDAADLVMPSKLTGMLASGGAVIAMARPGTALYEAVANNGMIVSPEDTGELVDAIATLAGDGARRAAIGAAGRRYAEKMLSPLSTLLTLDTRLALLTGAAVPGAKPVAAPKANGPILSARVEESEVE
;
A
#
# COMPACT_ATOMS: atom_id res chain seq x y z
N MET A 1 22.96 -1.02 12.50
CA MET A 1 23.12 0.46 12.47
C MET A 1 21.93 1.14 13.15
N LYS A 2 21.99 2.46 13.37
CA LYS A 2 20.87 3.26 13.90
C LYS A 2 20.08 3.87 12.76
N ILE A 3 18.78 3.54 12.66
CA ILE A 3 17.91 4.00 11.57
C ILE A 3 16.72 4.74 12.18
N LEU A 4 16.53 6.00 11.77
CA LEU A 4 15.33 6.76 12.08
C LEU A 4 14.35 6.69 10.90
N ILE A 5 13.16 6.19 11.12
CA ILE A 5 12.04 6.28 10.19
C ILE A 5 11.14 7.43 10.65
N TYR A 6 10.84 8.35 9.74
CA TYR A 6 10.04 9.52 10.00
C TYR A 6 8.91 9.61 8.99
N GLY A 7 7.69 9.56 9.45
CA GLY A 7 6.51 9.60 8.59
C GLY A 7 5.22 9.79 9.38
N LEU A 8 4.14 10.14 8.69
CA LEU A 8 2.86 10.43 9.34
C LEU A 8 2.19 9.15 9.85
N ASN A 9 2.08 8.14 8.98
CA ASN A 9 1.32 6.93 9.19
C ASN A 9 2.20 5.79 9.71
N PHE A 10 1.72 5.07 10.72
CA PHE A 10 2.40 3.92 11.31
C PHE A 10 1.38 2.99 11.99
N ALA A 11 1.80 1.76 12.34
CA ALA A 11 0.97 0.83 13.12
C ALA A 11 0.32 1.53 14.34
N PRO A 12 -0.90 1.14 14.73
CA PRO A 12 -1.69 -0.02 14.29
C PRO A 12 -2.56 0.23 13.04
N GLU A 13 -2.24 1.19 12.19
CA GLU A 13 -2.95 1.38 10.93
C GLU A 13 -2.73 0.17 10.00
N LEU A 14 -3.83 -0.46 9.56
CA LEU A 14 -3.83 -1.74 8.83
C LEU A 14 -3.65 -1.60 7.32
N SER A 15 -3.61 -0.40 6.79
CA SER A 15 -3.64 -0.14 5.35
C SER A 15 -2.69 0.97 4.92
N GLY A 16 -2.35 0.97 3.63
CA GLY A 16 -1.54 2.02 3.01
C GLY A 16 -0.12 2.11 3.60
N ALA A 17 0.43 3.31 3.59
CA ALA A 17 1.80 3.60 4.03
C ALA A 17 2.06 3.16 5.49
N GLY A 18 1.06 3.24 6.37
CA GLY A 18 1.20 2.88 7.79
C GLY A 18 1.58 1.42 7.99
N LYS A 19 0.91 0.50 7.29
CA LYS A 19 1.21 -0.93 7.30
C LYS A 19 2.65 -1.20 6.84
N TYR A 20 2.99 -0.75 5.63
CA TYR A 20 4.32 -1.03 5.04
C TYR A 20 5.46 -0.38 5.83
N THR A 21 5.25 0.82 6.38
CA THR A 21 6.23 1.47 7.24
C THR A 21 6.48 0.68 8.53
N ALA A 22 5.42 0.13 9.14
CA ALA A 22 5.53 -0.64 10.36
C ALA A 22 6.23 -2.00 10.12
N GLU A 23 5.83 -2.71 9.09
CA GLU A 23 6.48 -3.96 8.69
C GLU A 23 7.95 -3.73 8.33
N MET A 24 8.29 -2.68 7.58
CA MET A 24 9.67 -2.29 7.26
C MET A 24 10.49 -2.04 8.55
N ALA A 25 9.94 -1.28 9.49
CA ALA A 25 10.62 -0.97 10.74
C ALA A 25 10.90 -2.23 11.57
N GLN A 26 9.91 -3.12 11.68
CA GLN A 26 10.04 -4.39 12.38
C GLN A 26 11.13 -5.25 11.75
N MET A 27 11.07 -5.41 10.44
CA MET A 27 12.00 -6.27 9.71
C MET A 27 13.44 -5.74 9.80
N LEU A 28 13.65 -4.42 9.74
CA LEU A 28 14.97 -3.82 9.99
C LEU A 28 15.46 -4.08 11.43
N ALA A 29 14.55 -4.05 12.40
CA ALA A 29 14.91 -4.39 13.79
C ALA A 29 15.27 -5.88 13.94
N GLU A 30 14.56 -6.79 13.28
CA GLU A 30 14.86 -8.23 13.22
C GLU A 30 16.22 -8.52 12.54
N CYS A 31 16.63 -7.68 11.57
CA CYS A 31 17.96 -7.71 10.97
C CYS A 31 19.08 -7.16 11.91
N GLY A 32 18.74 -6.77 13.14
CA GLY A 32 19.71 -6.30 14.14
C GLY A 32 20.03 -4.82 14.05
N HIS A 33 19.19 -4.01 13.36
CA HIS A 33 19.31 -2.57 13.42
C HIS A 33 18.60 -1.99 14.66
N GLU A 34 19.15 -0.90 15.22
CA GLU A 34 18.46 -0.10 16.22
C GLU A 34 17.51 0.86 15.48
N VAL A 35 16.20 0.54 15.49
CA VAL A 35 15.19 1.29 14.73
C VAL A 35 14.38 2.17 15.65
N ARG A 36 14.26 3.44 15.29
CA ARG A 36 13.38 4.41 15.90
C ARG A 36 12.41 4.97 14.89
N VAL A 37 11.18 5.24 15.34
CA VAL A 37 10.13 5.81 14.50
C VAL A 37 9.60 7.09 15.13
N VAL A 38 9.50 8.16 14.35
CA VAL A 38 8.74 9.36 14.70
C VAL A 38 7.52 9.43 13.79
N CYS A 39 6.33 9.32 14.38
CA CYS A 39 5.06 9.27 13.64
C CYS A 39 3.93 10.01 14.35
N ALA A 40 2.75 10.04 13.73
CA ALA A 40 1.53 10.55 14.34
C ALA A 40 0.77 9.46 15.13
N PRO A 41 -0.23 9.82 15.94
CA PRO A 41 -1.19 8.85 16.44
C PRO A 41 -1.98 8.26 15.25
N PRO A 42 -2.43 6.99 15.33
CA PRO A 42 -3.19 6.36 14.25
C PRO A 42 -4.53 7.07 14.06
N TYR A 43 -4.88 7.40 12.82
CA TYR A 43 -6.10 8.13 12.46
C TYR A 43 -6.71 7.70 11.12
N TYR A 44 -5.94 7.01 10.29
CA TYR A 44 -6.36 6.60 8.96
C TYR A 44 -6.90 5.16 8.98
N PRO A 45 -7.97 4.80 8.21
CA PRO A 45 -8.62 5.61 7.17
C PRO A 45 -9.78 6.50 7.67
N ASP A 46 -10.18 6.44 8.93
CA ASP A 46 -11.42 7.02 9.45
C ASP A 46 -11.36 8.54 9.66
N TRP A 47 -10.18 9.17 9.48
CA TRP A 47 -9.94 10.57 9.81
C TRP A 47 -10.36 10.92 11.25
N LYS A 48 -10.11 10.00 12.14
CA LYS A 48 -10.37 10.10 13.57
C LYS A 48 -9.25 9.40 14.32
N VAL A 49 -8.69 10.08 15.33
CA VAL A 49 -7.67 9.46 16.19
C VAL A 49 -8.26 8.23 16.87
N ALA A 50 -7.55 7.09 16.77
CA ALA A 50 -7.97 5.82 17.32
C ALA A 50 -8.11 5.87 18.85
N ASN A 51 -8.96 5.01 19.41
CA ASN A 51 -9.15 4.88 20.84
C ASN A 51 -7.82 4.55 21.54
N GLY A 52 -7.60 5.14 22.72
CA GLY A 52 -6.34 4.99 23.47
C GLY A 52 -5.21 5.92 23.00
N TYR A 53 -5.41 6.72 21.94
CA TYR A 53 -4.46 7.73 21.46
C TYR A 53 -4.98 9.14 21.59
N SER A 54 -4.11 10.13 21.56
CA SER A 54 -4.46 11.55 21.69
C SER A 54 -3.90 12.37 20.53
N MET A 55 -4.67 13.32 20.02
CA MET A 55 -4.21 14.28 19.02
C MET A 55 -3.35 15.42 19.63
N TRP A 56 -3.30 15.52 20.97
CA TRP A 56 -2.69 16.66 21.68
C TRP A 56 -1.47 16.28 22.51
N ARG A 57 -1.25 14.98 22.78
CA ARG A 57 -0.19 14.50 23.68
C ARG A 57 0.88 13.75 22.92
N TYR A 58 2.13 13.93 23.32
CA TYR A 58 3.23 13.07 22.93
C TYR A 58 3.07 11.71 23.61
N ARG A 59 3.42 10.66 22.88
CA ARG A 59 3.41 9.29 23.42
C ARG A 59 4.64 8.53 22.96
N ARG A 60 5.10 7.61 23.78
CA ARG A 60 6.16 6.66 23.44
C ARG A 60 5.61 5.25 23.56
N ASP A 61 5.85 4.45 22.52
CA ASP A 61 5.48 3.04 22.46
C ASP A 61 6.70 2.21 22.09
N ILE A 62 6.68 0.90 22.40
CA ILE A 62 7.63 -0.09 21.88
C ILE A 62 6.83 -1.20 21.25
N MET A 63 7.18 -1.56 20.01
CA MET A 63 6.51 -2.64 19.28
C MET A 63 7.56 -3.43 18.50
N HIS A 64 7.63 -4.74 18.70
CA HIS A 64 8.57 -5.65 18.03
C HIS A 64 10.04 -5.15 18.04
N GLY A 65 10.49 -4.61 19.16
CA GLY A 65 11.84 -4.05 19.29
C GLY A 65 12.04 -2.65 18.68
N VAL A 66 11.02 -2.09 18.04
CA VAL A 66 11.04 -0.74 17.48
C VAL A 66 10.57 0.28 18.51
N HIS A 67 11.37 1.32 18.73
CA HIS A 67 10.99 2.45 19.60
C HIS A 67 10.21 3.49 18.80
N ILE A 68 8.97 3.79 19.22
CA ILE A 68 8.05 4.67 18.51
C ILE A 68 7.80 5.92 19.35
N TRP A 69 7.95 7.10 18.74
CA TRP A 69 7.58 8.39 19.32
C TRP A 69 6.45 9.00 18.49
N ARG A 70 5.30 9.22 19.13
CA ARG A 70 4.14 9.84 18.49
C ARG A 70 4.05 11.31 18.85
N ALA A 71 4.03 12.15 17.81
CA ALA A 71 3.84 13.58 17.94
C ALA A 71 2.34 13.93 17.81
N PRO A 72 1.86 14.99 18.49
CA PRO A 72 0.52 15.51 18.29
C PRO A 72 0.17 15.76 16.82
N LEU A 73 -1.09 15.54 16.45
CA LEU A 73 -1.58 15.73 15.09
C LEU A 73 -3.00 16.26 15.10
N TRP A 74 -3.23 17.40 14.47
CA TRP A 74 -4.58 17.88 14.24
C TRP A 74 -5.25 17.10 13.11
N VAL A 75 -6.35 16.40 13.40
CA VAL A 75 -7.11 15.60 12.42
C VAL A 75 -8.44 16.27 12.13
N PRO A 76 -8.67 16.79 10.91
CA PRO A 76 -9.94 17.42 10.56
C PRO A 76 -11.03 16.35 10.32
N PRO A 77 -12.25 16.53 10.88
CA PRO A 77 -13.36 15.58 10.69
C PRO A 77 -13.79 15.42 9.22
N LYS A 78 -13.61 16.46 8.41
CA LYS A 78 -13.86 16.44 6.97
C LYS A 78 -12.64 17.02 6.27
N PRO A 79 -11.80 16.19 5.68
CA PRO A 79 -10.61 16.65 4.97
C PRO A 79 -10.98 17.44 3.70
N SER A 80 -10.41 18.62 3.56
CA SER A 80 -10.47 19.43 2.34
C SER A 80 -9.06 19.93 2.02
N GLY A 81 -8.83 20.52 0.85
CA GLY A 81 -7.47 20.90 0.43
C GLY A 81 -6.68 21.66 1.49
N LEU A 82 -7.20 22.81 1.95
CA LEU A 82 -6.54 23.61 2.97
C LEU A 82 -6.41 22.87 4.33
N LYS A 83 -7.45 22.15 4.74
CA LYS A 83 -7.43 21.39 6.00
C LYS A 83 -6.40 20.27 5.96
N ARG A 84 -6.18 19.61 4.80
CA ARG A 84 -5.11 18.62 4.63
C ARG A 84 -3.73 19.26 4.74
N MET A 85 -3.53 20.44 4.17
CA MET A 85 -2.25 21.16 4.34
C MET A 85 -1.98 21.53 5.80
N LEU A 86 -2.99 22.04 6.53
CA LEU A 86 -2.88 22.33 7.97
C LEU A 86 -2.64 21.07 8.80
N HIS A 87 -3.27 19.96 8.46
CA HIS A 87 -3.05 18.66 9.06
C HIS A 87 -1.58 18.23 8.92
N LEU A 88 -1.02 18.24 7.71
CA LEU A 88 0.38 17.90 7.46
C LEU A 88 1.35 18.88 8.16
N ALA A 89 1.06 20.17 8.12
CA ALA A 89 1.86 21.18 8.79
C ALA A 89 1.84 21.02 10.32
N SER A 90 0.68 20.66 10.91
CA SER A 90 0.58 20.43 12.35
C SER A 90 1.49 19.31 12.82
N PHE A 91 1.60 18.21 12.07
CA PHE A 91 2.52 17.13 12.37
C PHE A 91 3.97 17.53 12.15
N ALA A 92 4.27 18.19 11.02
CA ALA A 92 5.64 18.63 10.74
C ALA A 92 6.19 19.52 11.87
N LEU A 93 5.37 20.43 12.40
CA LEU A 93 5.77 21.32 13.50
C LEU A 93 5.84 20.59 14.84
N SER A 94 4.81 19.81 15.19
CA SER A 94 4.75 19.09 16.48
C SER A 94 5.83 18.00 16.61
N SER A 95 6.31 17.45 15.51
CA SER A 95 7.37 16.42 15.53
C SER A 95 8.78 16.99 15.72
N LEU A 96 9.01 18.32 15.55
CA LEU A 96 10.34 18.93 15.69
C LEU A 96 11.02 18.65 17.04
N PRO A 97 10.35 18.72 18.20
CA PRO A 97 10.99 18.37 19.48
C PRO A 97 11.45 16.92 19.54
N LEU A 98 10.69 15.99 18.92
CA LEU A 98 11.06 14.58 18.87
C LEU A 98 12.28 14.36 17.95
N LEU A 99 12.35 15.08 16.82
CA LEU A 99 13.53 15.07 15.94
C LEU A 99 14.76 15.65 16.65
N ALA A 100 14.61 16.73 17.40
CA ALA A 100 15.71 17.32 18.17
C ALA A 100 16.28 16.31 19.18
N ARG A 101 15.46 15.49 19.83
CA ARG A 101 15.94 14.39 20.71
C ARG A 101 16.75 13.33 19.96
N GLN A 102 16.56 13.14 18.66
CA GLN A 102 17.35 12.18 17.89
C GLN A 102 18.77 12.68 17.57
N ILE A 103 19.05 13.97 17.73
CA ILE A 103 20.39 14.53 17.53
C ILE A 103 21.41 13.84 18.45
N THR A 104 21.06 13.63 19.73
CA THR A 104 21.94 12.94 20.69
C THR A 104 22.08 11.45 20.43
N TRP A 105 21.04 10.84 19.81
CA TRP A 105 21.08 9.42 19.45
C TRP A 105 21.95 9.16 18.21
N ARG A 106 22.12 10.15 17.33
CA ARG A 106 22.96 10.11 16.13
C ARG A 106 22.59 8.95 15.21
N PRO A 107 21.47 9.00 14.49
CA PRO A 107 21.14 8.01 13.47
C PRO A 107 22.21 7.98 12.37
N GLY A 108 22.46 6.80 11.77
CA GLY A 108 23.29 6.66 10.59
C GLY A 108 22.47 6.92 9.30
N ALA A 109 21.16 6.69 9.36
CA ALA A 109 20.20 7.00 8.28
C ALA A 109 18.92 7.61 8.84
N VAL A 110 18.38 8.60 8.12
CA VAL A 110 17.08 9.22 8.35
C VAL A 110 16.22 8.94 7.13
N MET A 111 15.22 8.08 7.28
CA MET A 111 14.28 7.70 6.22
C MET A 111 12.97 8.44 6.40
N LEU A 112 12.65 9.35 5.48
CA LEU A 112 11.34 10.03 5.41
C LEU A 112 10.39 9.23 4.53
N ILE A 113 9.18 8.95 5.03
CA ILE A 113 8.13 8.27 4.26
C ILE A 113 7.11 9.31 3.78
N ALA A 114 6.99 9.48 2.48
CA ALA A 114 5.93 10.31 1.89
C ALA A 114 4.66 9.45 1.66
N PRO A 115 3.46 10.06 1.73
CA PRO A 115 3.16 11.49 1.64
C PRO A 115 3.35 12.23 2.98
N THR A 116 4.29 13.14 3.05
CA THR A 116 4.52 14.11 4.14
C THR A 116 5.70 15.02 3.78
N MET A 117 5.67 15.57 2.55
CA MET A 117 6.77 16.46 2.10
C MET A 117 7.00 17.66 3.02
N ALA A 118 5.98 18.09 3.77
CA ALA A 118 6.12 19.11 4.81
C ALA A 118 7.14 18.73 5.90
N CYS A 119 7.42 17.44 6.09
CA CYS A 119 8.41 16.92 7.05
C CYS A 119 9.84 16.93 6.51
N ALA A 120 10.03 17.09 5.20
CA ALA A 120 11.35 17.02 4.57
C ALA A 120 12.40 18.01 5.13
N PRO A 121 12.05 19.28 5.42
CA PRO A 121 13.01 20.20 6.03
C PRO A 121 13.55 19.69 7.38
N GLY A 122 12.70 19.12 8.24
CA GLY A 122 13.10 18.54 9.53
C GLY A 122 13.98 17.31 9.36
N ALA A 123 13.63 16.41 8.44
CA ALA A 123 14.43 15.21 8.13
C ALA A 123 15.82 15.58 7.61
N LEU A 124 15.91 16.50 6.64
CA LEU A 124 17.17 16.95 6.05
C LEU A 124 18.04 17.71 7.06
N ALA A 125 17.42 18.54 7.90
CA ALA A 125 18.15 19.26 8.97
C ALA A 125 18.76 18.28 9.97
N LEU A 126 17.98 17.29 10.42
CA LEU A 126 18.49 16.25 11.32
C LEU A 126 19.62 15.45 10.67
N ALA A 127 19.43 14.98 9.44
CA ALA A 127 20.45 14.25 8.71
C ALA A 127 21.77 15.06 8.61
N ARG A 128 21.66 16.34 8.25
CA ARG A 128 22.83 17.23 8.16
C ARG A 128 23.56 17.43 9.51
N VAL A 129 22.80 17.64 10.59
CA VAL A 129 23.39 17.90 11.93
C VAL A 129 24.04 16.64 12.49
N THR A 130 23.49 15.47 12.22
CA THR A 130 24.02 14.18 12.74
C THR A 130 25.03 13.52 11.82
N GLY A 131 25.18 13.99 10.58
CA GLY A 131 25.98 13.34 9.54
C GLY A 131 25.30 12.09 8.95
N ALA A 132 24.01 11.89 9.23
CA ALA A 132 23.23 10.76 8.70
C ALA A 132 22.97 10.89 7.21
N LYS A 133 22.75 9.76 6.54
CA LYS A 133 22.26 9.71 5.16
C LYS A 133 20.75 9.95 5.14
N ALA A 134 20.32 10.82 4.24
CA ALA A 134 18.92 11.17 4.06
C ALA A 134 18.29 10.30 2.95
N TRP A 135 17.27 9.52 3.30
CA TRP A 135 16.51 8.68 2.38
C TRP A 135 15.07 9.16 2.32
N LEU A 136 14.52 9.33 1.13
CA LEU A 136 13.09 9.57 0.93
C LEU A 136 12.47 8.34 0.27
N HIS A 137 11.46 7.75 0.91
CA HIS A 137 10.65 6.71 0.33
C HIS A 137 9.27 7.25 -0.05
N VAL A 138 8.96 7.29 -1.35
CA VAL A 138 7.75 7.88 -1.88
C VAL A 138 6.71 6.79 -2.12
N GLN A 139 5.67 6.79 -1.29
CA GLN A 139 4.48 5.93 -1.46
C GLN A 139 3.42 6.63 -2.32
N ASP A 140 3.41 7.98 -2.34
CA ASP A 140 2.53 8.80 -3.16
C ASP A 140 3.17 10.18 -3.37
N TYR A 141 2.98 10.79 -4.57
CA TYR A 141 3.40 12.15 -4.88
C TYR A 141 2.32 13.14 -4.50
N GLU A 142 2.50 13.86 -3.39
CA GLU A 142 1.50 14.79 -2.84
C GLU A 142 1.10 15.90 -3.81
N VAL A 143 2.08 16.46 -4.52
CA VAL A 143 1.85 17.58 -5.46
C VAL A 143 1.04 17.09 -6.65
N ASP A 144 1.37 15.91 -7.17
CA ASP A 144 0.64 15.31 -8.29
C ASP A 144 -0.79 14.96 -7.86
N ALA A 145 -0.96 14.31 -6.70
CA ALA A 145 -2.26 13.98 -6.14
C ALA A 145 -3.11 15.24 -5.85
N ALA A 146 -2.49 16.32 -5.39
CA ALA A 146 -3.19 17.59 -5.18
C ALA A 146 -3.63 18.25 -6.51
N PHE A 147 -2.86 18.09 -7.57
CA PHE A 147 -3.21 18.55 -8.90
C PHE A 147 -4.38 17.75 -9.48
N ASP A 148 -4.29 16.41 -9.44
CA ASP A 148 -5.33 15.50 -9.95
C ASP A 148 -6.67 15.67 -9.22
N LEU A 149 -6.63 16.01 -7.93
CA LEU A 149 -7.83 16.33 -7.13
C LEU A 149 -8.35 17.77 -7.37
N GLY A 150 -7.75 18.55 -8.29
CA GLY A 150 -8.15 19.91 -8.59
C GLY A 150 -7.93 20.91 -7.43
N LEU A 151 -7.07 20.56 -6.46
CA LEU A 151 -6.75 21.43 -5.33
C LEU A 151 -5.78 22.56 -5.72
N LEU A 152 -4.97 22.36 -6.75
CA LEU A 152 -4.06 23.33 -7.34
C LEU A 152 -4.65 23.90 -8.63
N LYS A 153 -5.64 24.79 -8.49
CA LYS A 153 -6.34 25.41 -9.64
C LYS A 153 -5.50 26.45 -10.40
N SER A 154 -4.51 27.06 -9.74
CA SER A 154 -3.67 28.09 -10.34
C SER A 154 -2.41 27.49 -10.96
N ALA A 155 -2.17 27.72 -12.25
CA ALA A 155 -0.95 27.29 -12.94
C ALA A 155 0.34 27.85 -12.28
N ARG A 156 0.27 29.05 -11.68
CA ARG A 156 1.40 29.63 -10.93
C ARG A 156 1.65 28.87 -9.63
N ALA A 157 0.60 28.55 -8.87
CA ALA A 157 0.72 27.77 -7.62
C ALA A 157 1.25 26.36 -7.91
N ALA A 158 0.77 25.71 -8.95
CA ALA A 158 1.26 24.41 -9.39
C ALA A 158 2.76 24.46 -9.73
N ARG A 159 3.19 25.46 -10.52
CA ARG A 159 4.62 25.63 -10.88
C ARG A 159 5.51 25.84 -9.67
N ILE A 160 5.07 26.61 -8.68
CA ILE A 160 5.79 26.84 -7.43
C ILE A 160 5.87 25.53 -6.63
N ALA A 161 4.76 24.81 -6.46
CA ALA A 161 4.71 23.53 -5.74
C ALA A 161 5.64 22.49 -6.36
N TYR A 162 5.59 22.32 -7.69
CA TYR A 162 6.51 21.43 -8.42
C TYR A 162 7.97 21.89 -8.31
N GLY A 163 8.23 23.20 -8.30
CA GLY A 163 9.59 23.73 -8.10
C GLY A 163 10.14 23.41 -6.71
N ILE A 164 9.32 23.56 -5.68
CA ILE A 164 9.68 23.22 -4.29
C ILE A 164 9.90 21.71 -4.14
N GLU A 165 8.96 20.89 -4.63
CA GLU A 165 9.07 19.43 -4.61
C GLU A 165 10.38 18.99 -5.28
N ARG A 166 10.66 19.46 -6.48
CA ARG A 166 11.89 19.17 -7.23
C ARG A 166 13.15 19.55 -6.45
N LEU A 167 13.14 20.72 -5.79
CA LEU A 167 14.25 21.19 -4.98
C LEU A 167 14.48 20.28 -3.77
N VAL A 168 13.41 19.83 -3.13
CA VAL A 168 13.46 18.96 -1.95
C VAL A 168 13.94 17.57 -2.34
N LEU A 169 13.35 16.95 -3.37
CA LEU A 169 13.71 15.62 -3.86
C LEU A 169 15.22 15.49 -4.12
N LYS A 170 15.84 16.49 -4.75
CA LYS A 170 17.27 16.51 -5.09
C LYS A 170 18.21 16.54 -3.89
N ARG A 171 17.72 16.86 -2.69
CA ARG A 171 18.54 17.00 -1.49
C ARG A 171 18.70 15.70 -0.70
N PHE A 172 17.94 14.69 -1.04
CA PHE A 172 18.08 13.36 -0.47
C PHE A 172 19.27 12.61 -1.12
N ASP A 173 19.93 11.77 -0.34
CA ASP A 173 20.99 10.89 -0.83
C ASP A 173 20.40 9.75 -1.65
N VAL A 174 19.19 9.26 -1.28
CA VAL A 174 18.40 8.29 -2.03
C VAL A 174 16.93 8.70 -2.06
N VAL A 175 16.29 8.50 -3.21
CA VAL A 175 14.83 8.60 -3.40
C VAL A 175 14.35 7.27 -3.91
N SER A 176 13.55 6.56 -3.12
CA SER A 176 12.95 5.29 -3.54
C SER A 176 11.44 5.43 -3.73
N SER A 177 10.88 4.54 -4.54
CA SER A 177 9.44 4.48 -4.73
C SER A 177 8.96 3.06 -5.02
N ILE A 178 7.63 2.89 -4.99
CA ILE A 178 6.96 1.59 -5.00
C ILE A 178 6.69 1.03 -6.40
N THR A 179 6.89 1.82 -7.47
CA THR A 179 6.80 1.38 -8.87
C THR A 179 7.94 1.98 -9.69
N ASN A 180 8.31 1.32 -10.79
CA ASN A 180 9.32 1.84 -11.71
C ASN A 180 8.87 3.17 -12.34
N GLN A 181 7.58 3.32 -12.66
CA GLN A 181 7.02 4.58 -13.19
C GLN A 181 7.17 5.73 -12.19
N MET A 182 6.99 5.46 -10.89
CA MET A 182 7.22 6.45 -9.85
C MET A 182 8.71 6.79 -9.69
N VAL A 183 9.60 5.81 -9.86
CA VAL A 183 11.06 6.03 -9.88
C VAL A 183 11.45 6.88 -11.09
N GLU A 184 10.96 6.57 -12.28
CA GLU A 184 11.17 7.36 -13.50
C GLU A 184 10.62 8.79 -13.34
N ARG A 185 9.49 8.95 -12.66
CA ARG A 185 8.93 10.25 -12.35
C ARG A 185 9.84 11.05 -11.41
N ALA A 186 10.49 10.43 -10.43
CA ALA A 186 11.52 11.10 -9.61
C ALA A 186 12.68 11.60 -10.48
N VAL A 187 13.15 10.77 -11.43
CA VAL A 187 14.19 11.16 -12.39
C VAL A 187 13.70 12.33 -13.27
N GLY A 188 12.48 12.27 -13.78
CA GLY A 188 11.85 13.38 -14.53
C GLY A 188 11.71 14.67 -13.71
N LYS A 189 11.54 14.55 -12.39
CA LYS A 189 11.58 15.69 -11.45
C LYS A 189 13.04 16.12 -11.13
N GLY A 190 14.04 15.49 -11.74
CA GLY A 190 15.45 15.87 -11.73
C GLY A 190 16.26 15.27 -10.57
N VAL A 191 15.81 14.16 -10.00
CA VAL A 191 16.65 13.31 -9.15
C VAL A 191 17.63 12.56 -10.05
N ASP A 192 18.87 12.44 -9.62
CA ASP A 192 19.88 11.63 -10.31
C ASP A 192 19.44 10.15 -10.29
N ALA A 193 19.45 9.47 -11.44
CA ALA A 193 19.09 8.07 -11.54
C ALA A 193 19.93 7.16 -10.64
N ALA A 194 21.21 7.49 -10.40
CA ALA A 194 22.07 6.76 -9.46
C ALA A 194 21.62 6.86 -8.00
N LYS A 195 20.79 7.84 -7.67
CA LYS A 195 20.18 8.05 -6.35
C LYS A 195 18.78 7.50 -6.23
N THR A 196 18.24 6.89 -7.27
CA THR A 196 16.91 6.31 -7.21
C THR A 196 16.96 4.82 -6.88
N GLU A 197 15.89 4.30 -6.26
CA GLU A 197 15.77 2.90 -5.88
C GLU A 197 14.31 2.43 -6.04
N PHE A 198 14.12 1.23 -6.56
CA PHE A 198 12.82 0.58 -6.61
C PHE A 198 12.62 -0.28 -5.36
N LEU A 199 11.67 0.10 -4.52
CA LEU A 199 11.27 -0.63 -3.31
C LEU A 199 9.76 -0.86 -3.36
N PRO A 200 9.29 -1.96 -3.94
CA PRO A 200 7.86 -2.24 -4.07
C PRO A 200 7.21 -2.50 -2.72
N ASN A 201 5.93 -2.22 -2.63
CA ASN A 201 5.11 -2.77 -1.57
C ASN A 201 5.03 -4.30 -1.72
N TRP A 202 4.98 -5.02 -0.62
CA TRP A 202 5.09 -6.48 -0.56
C TRP A 202 3.83 -7.16 -0.04
N VAL A 203 3.82 -8.46 -0.16
CA VAL A 203 2.84 -9.35 0.47
C VAL A 203 3.58 -10.52 1.12
N ASP A 204 3.22 -10.87 2.34
CA ASP A 204 3.74 -12.10 2.93
C ASP A 204 3.07 -13.30 2.25
N THR A 205 3.84 -13.98 1.42
CA THR A 205 3.38 -15.14 0.66
C THR A 205 3.20 -16.41 1.53
N ARG A 206 3.53 -16.32 2.82
CA ARG A 206 3.23 -17.36 3.82
C ARG A 206 1.86 -17.15 4.45
N ASP A 207 1.40 -15.89 4.51
CA ASP A 207 0.07 -15.53 5.01
C ASP A 207 -0.98 -15.58 3.89
N ILE A 208 -0.58 -15.20 2.67
CA ILE A 208 -1.42 -15.27 1.48
C ILE A 208 -0.83 -16.29 0.51
N PHE A 209 -1.53 -17.39 0.32
CA PHE A 209 -1.10 -18.53 -0.49
C PHE A 209 -2.30 -19.30 -1.05
N PRO A 210 -2.14 -20.08 -2.13
CA PRO A 210 -3.18 -20.95 -2.66
C PRO A 210 -3.56 -22.04 -1.62
N LEU A 211 -4.84 -22.12 -1.25
CA LEU A 211 -5.26 -23.03 -0.18
C LEU A 211 -5.17 -24.52 -0.54
N GLY A 212 -5.15 -24.91 -1.80
CA GLY A 212 -5.20 -26.31 -2.22
C GLY A 212 -6.52 -27.03 -1.89
N ARG A 213 -7.51 -26.31 -1.39
CA ARG A 213 -8.88 -26.75 -1.08
C ARG A 213 -9.89 -25.67 -1.46
N VAL A 214 -11.14 -26.03 -1.50
CA VAL A 214 -12.23 -25.06 -1.70
C VAL A 214 -12.33 -24.14 -0.49
N SER A 215 -12.50 -22.84 -0.72
CA SER A 215 -12.70 -21.84 0.32
C SER A 215 -14.06 -22.01 1.00
N GLU A 216 -14.06 -21.87 2.35
CA GLU A 216 -15.27 -21.92 3.18
C GLU A 216 -16.28 -20.82 2.83
N TYR A 217 -15.83 -19.73 2.22
CA TYR A 217 -16.72 -18.70 1.72
C TYR A 217 -17.66 -19.21 0.61
N ARG A 218 -17.30 -20.26 -0.15
CA ARG A 218 -18.22 -20.82 -1.16
C ARG A 218 -19.47 -21.43 -0.52
N GLU A 219 -19.28 -22.19 0.55
CA GLU A 219 -20.39 -22.78 1.31
C GLU A 219 -21.23 -21.67 1.97
N THR A 220 -20.58 -20.74 2.67
CA THR A 220 -21.24 -19.61 3.36
C THR A 220 -22.11 -18.76 2.39
N LEU A 221 -21.66 -18.61 1.14
CA LEU A 221 -22.34 -17.81 0.12
C LEU A 221 -23.29 -18.62 -0.77
N GLY A 222 -23.42 -19.93 -0.52
CA GLY A 222 -24.23 -20.84 -1.33
C GLY A 222 -23.76 -20.91 -2.79
N ILE A 223 -22.44 -20.92 -3.01
CA ILE A 223 -21.86 -20.98 -4.36
C ILE A 223 -21.56 -22.43 -4.71
N PRO A 224 -22.10 -22.99 -5.80
CA PRO A 224 -21.80 -24.32 -6.26
C PRO A 224 -20.29 -24.52 -6.49
N ALA A 225 -19.77 -25.69 -6.15
CA ALA A 225 -18.34 -25.99 -6.33
C ALA A 225 -17.88 -25.92 -7.81
N THR A 226 -18.81 -26.11 -8.74
CA THR A 226 -18.56 -26.05 -10.19
C THR A 226 -18.49 -24.64 -10.73
N ASN A 227 -18.99 -23.63 -9.99
CA ASN A 227 -19.06 -22.27 -10.48
C ASN A 227 -17.67 -21.61 -10.47
N THR A 228 -17.40 -20.85 -11.51
CA THR A 228 -16.28 -19.92 -11.56
C THR A 228 -16.64 -18.67 -10.76
N VAL A 229 -15.84 -18.35 -9.75
CA VAL A 229 -16.04 -17.19 -8.88
C VAL A 229 -15.18 -16.02 -9.35
N VAL A 230 -15.85 -14.91 -9.69
CA VAL A 230 -15.25 -13.61 -10.02
C VAL A 230 -15.31 -12.71 -8.79
N LEU A 231 -14.16 -12.40 -8.20
CA LEU A 231 -14.08 -11.61 -6.96
C LEU A 231 -13.58 -10.19 -7.23
N TYR A 232 -14.28 -9.23 -6.67
CA TYR A 232 -13.76 -7.93 -6.32
C TYR A 232 -13.66 -7.80 -4.81
N SER A 233 -12.49 -7.43 -4.28
CA SER A 233 -12.32 -7.17 -2.84
C SER A 233 -11.59 -5.85 -2.60
N GLY A 234 -12.11 -5.03 -1.65
CA GLY A 234 -11.46 -3.81 -1.19
C GLY A 234 -12.36 -2.58 -1.12
N ASN A 235 -11.76 -1.39 -1.12
CA ASN A 235 -12.50 -0.14 -1.07
C ASN A 235 -13.35 0.07 -2.33
N MET A 236 -14.65 0.37 -2.13
CA MET A 236 -15.61 0.65 -3.19
C MET A 236 -15.79 2.16 -3.36
N GLY A 237 -14.80 2.81 -3.96
CA GLY A 237 -14.84 4.24 -4.25
C GLY A 237 -15.09 4.53 -5.74
N ALA A 238 -15.37 5.79 -6.07
CA ALA A 238 -15.72 6.20 -7.44
C ALA A 238 -14.59 5.97 -8.47
N LYS A 239 -13.33 5.97 -8.04
CA LYS A 239 -12.16 5.75 -8.91
C LYS A 239 -11.99 4.30 -9.38
N GLN A 240 -12.66 3.34 -8.75
CA GLN A 240 -12.51 1.93 -9.05
C GLN A 240 -13.30 1.46 -10.30
N GLY A 241 -14.23 2.26 -10.83
CA GLY A 241 -14.98 1.88 -12.02
C GLY A 241 -15.80 0.59 -11.84
N LEU A 242 -16.40 0.41 -10.64
CA LEU A 242 -17.17 -0.82 -10.30
C LEU A 242 -18.44 -0.97 -11.12
N GLU A 243 -18.93 0.10 -11.71
CA GLU A 243 -20.05 0.08 -12.63
C GLU A 243 -19.82 -0.86 -13.82
N THR A 244 -18.58 -0.89 -14.36
CA THR A 244 -18.22 -1.79 -15.48
C THR A 244 -18.31 -3.26 -15.05
N LEU A 245 -17.89 -3.57 -13.82
CA LEU A 245 -17.99 -4.94 -13.30
C LEU A 245 -19.44 -5.35 -13.01
N ALA A 246 -20.29 -4.43 -12.55
CA ALA A 246 -21.72 -4.69 -12.37
C ALA A 246 -22.43 -4.92 -13.72
N ASP A 247 -22.06 -4.18 -14.77
CA ASP A 247 -22.62 -4.34 -16.10
C ASP A 247 -22.15 -5.65 -16.75
N ALA A 248 -20.91 -6.08 -16.49
CA ALA A 248 -20.42 -7.41 -16.86
C ALA A 248 -21.20 -8.52 -16.14
N ALA A 249 -21.47 -8.38 -14.84
CA ALA A 249 -22.29 -9.34 -14.09
C ALA A 249 -23.71 -9.46 -14.65
N ARG A 250 -24.31 -8.34 -15.06
CA ARG A 250 -25.61 -8.31 -15.71
C ARG A 250 -25.62 -9.01 -17.09
N THR A 251 -24.60 -8.77 -17.89
CA THR A 251 -24.43 -9.40 -19.21
C THR A 251 -24.27 -10.91 -19.08
N LEU A 252 -23.60 -11.37 -18.03
CA LEU A 252 -23.34 -12.78 -17.74
C LEU A 252 -24.43 -13.42 -16.82
N ALA A 253 -25.56 -12.74 -16.55
CA ALA A 253 -26.58 -13.25 -15.61
C ALA A 253 -27.25 -14.54 -16.04
N ALA A 254 -27.26 -14.83 -17.35
CA ALA A 254 -27.79 -16.09 -17.91
C ALA A 254 -26.78 -17.28 -17.77
N ARG A 255 -25.53 -17.03 -17.36
CA ARG A 255 -24.51 -18.03 -17.10
C ARG A 255 -24.61 -18.49 -15.64
N ASP A 256 -25.19 -19.65 -15.42
CA ASP A 256 -25.39 -20.26 -14.10
C ASP A 256 -24.08 -20.80 -13.48
N ASP A 257 -23.05 -20.96 -14.30
CA ASP A 257 -21.70 -21.40 -13.93
C ASP A 257 -20.75 -20.26 -13.48
N ILE A 258 -21.21 -18.98 -13.47
CA ILE A 258 -20.40 -17.83 -13.08
C ILE A 258 -21.07 -17.07 -11.92
N THR A 259 -20.33 -16.88 -10.84
CA THR A 259 -20.78 -16.11 -9.66
C THR A 259 -19.86 -14.94 -9.38
N PHE A 260 -20.42 -13.75 -9.22
CA PHE A 260 -19.71 -12.54 -8.84
C PHE A 260 -19.80 -12.32 -7.33
N VAL A 261 -18.67 -12.08 -6.69
CA VAL A 261 -18.56 -11.75 -5.27
C VAL A 261 -17.96 -10.36 -5.12
N PHE A 262 -18.69 -9.48 -4.45
CA PHE A 262 -18.26 -8.12 -4.13
C PHE A 262 -18.02 -8.02 -2.62
N CYS A 263 -16.78 -7.85 -2.21
CA CYS A 263 -16.42 -7.74 -0.80
C CYS A 263 -15.79 -6.38 -0.49
N GLY A 264 -16.36 -5.64 0.45
CA GLY A 264 -15.80 -4.37 0.91
C GLY A 264 -16.83 -3.32 1.27
N ASN A 265 -16.31 -2.12 1.54
CA ASN A 265 -17.09 -0.93 1.86
C ASN A 265 -16.56 0.28 1.09
N GLY A 266 -17.35 1.35 1.01
CA GLY A 266 -16.98 2.61 0.38
C GLY A 266 -18.19 3.36 -0.16
N ALA A 267 -17.94 4.59 -0.61
CA ALA A 267 -19.00 5.50 -1.03
C ALA A 267 -19.85 4.99 -2.23
N ALA A 268 -19.29 4.13 -3.07
CA ALA A 268 -19.99 3.57 -4.23
C ALA A 268 -20.73 2.25 -3.93
N ARG A 269 -20.66 1.72 -2.69
CA ARG A 269 -21.22 0.40 -2.37
C ARG A 269 -22.72 0.33 -2.58
N ASP A 270 -23.46 1.30 -2.08
CA ASP A 270 -24.93 1.27 -2.14
C ASP A 270 -25.44 1.37 -3.60
N ASP A 271 -24.77 2.17 -4.43
CA ASP A 271 -25.08 2.26 -5.85
C ASP A 271 -24.74 0.96 -6.59
N LEU A 272 -23.63 0.29 -6.21
CA LEU A 272 -23.27 -1.01 -6.76
C LEU A 272 -24.30 -2.09 -6.41
N VAL A 273 -24.77 -2.14 -5.16
CA VAL A 273 -25.81 -3.06 -4.70
C VAL A 273 -27.09 -2.84 -5.51
N LYS A 274 -27.52 -1.58 -5.68
CA LYS A 274 -28.69 -1.24 -6.51
C LYS A 274 -28.53 -1.67 -7.96
N ARG A 275 -27.33 -1.48 -8.55
CA ARG A 275 -27.05 -1.93 -9.92
C ARG A 275 -27.14 -3.43 -10.08
N CYS A 276 -26.82 -4.21 -9.07
CA CYS A 276 -26.88 -5.67 -9.08
C CYS A 276 -28.19 -6.23 -8.53
N GLU A 277 -29.17 -5.39 -8.21
CA GLU A 277 -30.46 -5.84 -7.69
C GLU A 277 -31.18 -6.77 -8.69
N GLY A 278 -31.67 -7.89 -8.20
CA GLY A 278 -32.33 -8.91 -9.00
C GLY A 278 -31.38 -9.83 -9.80
N LEU A 279 -30.06 -9.63 -9.76
CA LEU A 279 -29.11 -10.51 -10.44
C LEU A 279 -28.84 -11.77 -9.58
N PRO A 280 -29.15 -12.98 -10.08
CA PRO A 280 -29.01 -14.22 -9.32
C PRO A 280 -27.52 -14.61 -9.08
N ASN A 281 -26.64 -14.12 -9.93
CA ASN A 281 -25.22 -14.43 -9.95
C ASN A 281 -24.36 -13.48 -9.09
N CYS A 282 -24.94 -12.54 -8.33
CA CYS A 282 -24.21 -11.59 -7.50
C CYS A 282 -24.32 -11.92 -6.00
N ARG A 283 -23.21 -11.79 -5.28
CA ARG A 283 -23.09 -11.93 -3.81
C ARG A 283 -22.35 -10.74 -3.25
N PHE A 284 -22.78 -10.24 -2.08
CA PHE A 284 -22.17 -9.08 -1.42
C PHE A 284 -21.72 -9.46 -0.01
N LEU A 285 -20.47 -9.11 0.31
CA LEU A 285 -19.88 -9.23 1.65
C LEU A 285 -19.47 -7.86 2.17
N PRO A 286 -19.63 -7.59 3.46
CA PRO A 286 -18.96 -6.44 4.10
C PRO A 286 -17.45 -6.65 4.11
N LEU A 287 -16.70 -5.61 4.53
CA LEU A 287 -15.27 -5.73 4.75
C LEU A 287 -14.99 -6.87 5.75
N GLN A 288 -14.09 -7.77 5.38
CA GLN A 288 -13.73 -8.92 6.19
C GLN A 288 -12.51 -8.63 7.06
N PRO A 289 -12.35 -9.31 8.22
CA PRO A 289 -11.16 -9.20 9.06
C PRO A 289 -9.89 -9.62 8.31
N ALA A 290 -8.76 -9.04 8.68
CA ALA A 290 -7.46 -9.38 8.07
C ALA A 290 -7.10 -10.88 8.25
N SER A 291 -7.52 -11.50 9.35
CA SER A 291 -7.32 -12.94 9.61
C SER A 291 -8.03 -13.85 8.62
N SER A 292 -9.09 -13.37 7.96
CA SER A 292 -9.85 -14.12 6.95
C SER A 292 -9.43 -13.76 5.51
N LEU A 293 -8.40 -12.92 5.33
CA LEU A 293 -8.03 -12.40 4.00
C LEU A 293 -7.60 -13.51 3.05
N ASN A 294 -6.79 -14.48 3.52
CA ASN A 294 -6.36 -15.57 2.66
C ASN A 294 -7.54 -16.44 2.21
N GLU A 295 -8.45 -16.75 3.12
CA GLU A 295 -9.66 -17.51 2.83
C GLU A 295 -10.58 -16.77 1.84
N LEU A 296 -10.75 -15.45 2.02
CA LEU A 296 -11.52 -14.60 1.12
C LEU A 296 -10.90 -14.53 -0.29
N LEU A 297 -9.59 -14.34 -0.39
CA LEU A 297 -8.93 -14.26 -1.70
C LEU A 297 -9.01 -15.60 -2.44
N ASN A 298 -8.96 -16.70 -1.73
CA ASN A 298 -9.07 -18.05 -2.32
C ASN A 298 -10.51 -18.50 -2.64
N VAL A 299 -11.55 -17.68 -2.38
CA VAL A 299 -12.87 -17.94 -2.95
C VAL A 299 -12.87 -17.74 -4.45
N ALA A 300 -11.98 -16.89 -4.96
CA ALA A 300 -11.89 -16.48 -6.34
C ALA A 300 -11.15 -17.48 -7.23
N ASP A 301 -11.73 -17.79 -8.37
CA ASP A 301 -11.03 -18.32 -9.53
C ASP A 301 -10.44 -17.19 -10.36
N ILE A 302 -11.14 -16.05 -10.40
CA ILE A 302 -10.78 -14.86 -11.15
C ILE A 302 -10.89 -13.64 -10.21
N HIS A 303 -9.80 -12.91 -10.04
CA HIS A 303 -9.81 -11.60 -9.42
C HIS A 303 -9.98 -10.53 -10.48
N VAL A 304 -10.86 -9.56 -10.26
CA VAL A 304 -10.99 -8.40 -11.14
C VAL A 304 -10.51 -7.15 -10.41
N LEU A 305 -9.60 -6.43 -11.05
CA LEU A 305 -9.10 -5.15 -10.59
C LEU A 305 -9.55 -4.04 -11.56
N PRO A 306 -10.79 -3.54 -11.41
CA PRO A 306 -11.30 -2.50 -12.27
C PRO A 306 -10.69 -1.16 -11.86
N GLN A 307 -10.46 -0.30 -12.85
CA GLN A 307 -9.95 1.04 -12.68
C GLN A 307 -10.49 1.94 -13.78
N ARG A 308 -10.84 3.18 -13.43
CA ARG A 308 -11.25 4.19 -14.40
C ARG A 308 -10.07 4.68 -15.21
N GLY A 309 -10.31 4.97 -16.48
CA GLY A 309 -9.27 5.42 -17.39
C GLY A 309 -8.67 6.81 -17.07
N ASP A 310 -9.38 7.62 -16.28
CA ASP A 310 -8.94 8.93 -15.78
C ASP A 310 -8.24 8.84 -14.41
N ALA A 311 -8.26 7.69 -13.75
CA ALA A 311 -7.50 7.45 -12.55
C ALA A 311 -6.02 7.28 -12.95
N ALA A 312 -5.28 8.40 -12.98
CA ALA A 312 -3.88 8.44 -13.38
C ALA A 312 -3.04 7.50 -12.52
N ASP A 313 -2.54 6.46 -13.17
CA ASP A 313 -1.86 5.34 -12.53
C ASP A 313 -0.40 5.60 -12.27
N LEU A 314 -0.14 6.32 -11.22
CA LEU A 314 1.22 6.38 -10.68
C LEU A 314 1.46 5.34 -9.59
N VAL A 315 0.39 4.79 -9.00
CA VAL A 315 0.48 3.90 -7.85
C VAL A 315 -0.10 2.53 -8.17
N MET A 316 0.68 1.49 -7.97
CA MET A 316 0.18 0.12 -8.04
C MET A 316 -0.83 -0.12 -6.92
N PRO A 317 -2.06 -0.57 -7.22
CA PRO A 317 -3.06 -0.84 -6.20
C PRO A 317 -2.57 -1.90 -5.21
N SER A 318 -2.55 -1.59 -3.92
CA SER A 318 -2.05 -2.50 -2.86
C SER A 318 -2.76 -3.86 -2.82
N LYS A 319 -4.00 -3.93 -3.29
CA LYS A 319 -4.76 -5.18 -3.36
C LYS A 319 -4.23 -6.17 -4.41
N LEU A 320 -3.53 -5.69 -5.46
CA LEU A 320 -2.95 -6.55 -6.49
C LEU A 320 -1.96 -7.56 -5.90
N THR A 321 -1.16 -7.15 -4.93
CA THR A 321 -0.15 -8.01 -4.31
C THR A 321 -0.78 -9.26 -3.69
N GLY A 322 -1.88 -9.10 -2.95
CA GLY A 322 -2.64 -10.21 -2.39
C GLY A 322 -3.33 -11.09 -3.43
N MET A 323 -3.92 -10.48 -4.49
CA MET A 323 -4.53 -11.22 -5.59
C MET A 323 -3.53 -12.14 -6.29
N LEU A 324 -2.35 -11.62 -6.64
CA LEU A 324 -1.28 -12.41 -7.25
C LEU A 324 -0.76 -13.50 -6.31
N ALA A 325 -0.60 -13.19 -5.02
CA ALA A 325 -0.12 -14.13 -4.02
C ALA A 325 -1.09 -15.28 -3.75
N SER A 326 -2.41 -15.06 -3.87
CA SER A 326 -3.43 -16.10 -3.70
C SER A 326 -3.42 -17.17 -4.80
N GLY A 327 -2.79 -16.86 -5.95
CA GLY A 327 -2.72 -17.79 -7.09
C GLY A 327 -4.00 -17.85 -7.93
N GLY A 328 -4.99 -16.99 -7.69
CA GLY A 328 -6.12 -16.79 -8.57
C GLY A 328 -5.74 -16.03 -9.85
N ALA A 329 -6.45 -16.27 -10.94
CA ALA A 329 -6.21 -15.52 -12.18
C ALA A 329 -6.62 -14.05 -12.00
N VAL A 330 -5.80 -13.11 -12.45
CA VAL A 330 -6.09 -11.67 -12.33
C VAL A 330 -6.46 -11.09 -13.69
N ILE A 331 -7.60 -10.39 -13.75
CA ILE A 331 -7.97 -9.48 -14.84
C ILE A 331 -7.84 -8.06 -14.33
N ALA A 332 -7.02 -7.25 -14.97
CA ALA A 332 -6.85 -5.84 -14.62
C ALA A 332 -7.30 -4.92 -15.76
N MET A 333 -8.04 -3.87 -15.40
CA MET A 333 -8.40 -2.81 -16.33
C MET A 333 -7.31 -1.74 -16.28
N ALA A 334 -6.43 -1.71 -17.28
CA ALA A 334 -5.26 -0.84 -17.28
C ALA A 334 -4.87 -0.37 -18.68
N ARG A 335 -4.31 0.85 -18.76
CA ARG A 335 -3.72 1.36 -20.01
C ARG A 335 -2.25 0.97 -20.11
N PRO A 336 -1.71 0.75 -21.32
CA PRO A 336 -0.28 0.59 -21.53
C PRO A 336 0.54 1.72 -20.89
N GLY A 337 1.69 1.38 -20.31
CA GLY A 337 2.57 2.34 -19.65
C GLY A 337 2.21 2.69 -18.21
N THR A 338 1.13 2.09 -17.66
CA THR A 338 0.80 2.23 -16.24
C THR A 338 1.47 1.15 -15.39
N ALA A 339 1.70 1.43 -14.10
CA ALA A 339 2.28 0.45 -13.17
C ALA A 339 1.45 -0.83 -13.06
N LEU A 340 0.13 -0.70 -13.08
CA LEU A 340 -0.80 -1.83 -13.07
C LEU A 340 -0.65 -2.68 -14.34
N TYR A 341 -0.55 -2.05 -15.51
CA TYR A 341 -0.32 -2.76 -16.77
C TYR A 341 0.97 -3.59 -16.72
N GLU A 342 2.09 -2.96 -16.35
CA GLU A 342 3.40 -3.61 -16.28
C GLU A 342 3.41 -4.83 -15.32
N ALA A 343 2.75 -4.70 -14.17
CA ALA A 343 2.68 -5.77 -13.18
C ALA A 343 1.82 -6.96 -13.65
N VAL A 344 0.78 -6.72 -14.49
CA VAL A 344 -0.20 -7.75 -14.85
C VAL A 344 0.01 -8.30 -16.27
N ALA A 345 0.60 -7.55 -17.20
CA ALA A 345 0.69 -7.93 -18.62
C ALA A 345 1.26 -9.34 -18.86
N ASN A 346 2.23 -9.78 -18.04
CA ASN A 346 2.82 -11.11 -18.12
C ASN A 346 2.32 -12.09 -17.05
N ASN A 347 1.45 -11.63 -16.14
CA ASN A 347 1.05 -12.35 -14.94
C ASN A 347 -0.48 -12.41 -14.77
N GLY A 348 -1.24 -11.97 -15.76
CA GLY A 348 -2.69 -11.86 -15.74
C GLY A 348 -3.27 -11.62 -17.13
N MET A 349 -4.46 -11.07 -17.17
CA MET A 349 -5.09 -10.52 -18.38
C MET A 349 -5.31 -9.02 -18.23
N ILE A 350 -5.08 -8.29 -19.31
CA ILE A 350 -5.37 -6.86 -19.37
C ILE A 350 -6.58 -6.65 -20.24
N VAL A 351 -7.46 -5.77 -19.79
CA VAL A 351 -8.59 -5.24 -20.57
C VAL A 351 -8.58 -3.72 -20.51
N SER A 352 -9.17 -3.08 -21.51
CA SER A 352 -9.26 -1.62 -21.57
C SER A 352 -10.10 -1.08 -20.42
N PRO A 353 -9.72 0.03 -19.78
CA PRO A 353 -10.54 0.68 -18.76
C PRO A 353 -11.94 1.00 -19.29
N GLU A 354 -12.96 0.75 -18.47
CA GLU A 354 -14.37 1.06 -18.74
C GLU A 354 -14.97 0.30 -19.96
N ASP A 355 -14.26 -0.70 -20.51
CA ASP A 355 -14.78 -1.56 -21.56
C ASP A 355 -15.45 -2.81 -20.98
N THR A 356 -16.78 -2.78 -20.89
CA THR A 356 -17.58 -3.91 -20.40
C THR A 356 -17.51 -5.12 -21.34
N GLY A 357 -17.40 -4.90 -22.66
CA GLY A 357 -17.33 -5.98 -23.65
C GLY A 357 -16.06 -6.79 -23.50
N GLU A 358 -14.91 -6.14 -23.50
CA GLU A 358 -13.61 -6.81 -23.27
C GLU A 358 -13.57 -7.53 -21.91
N LEU A 359 -14.16 -6.93 -20.87
CA LEU A 359 -14.23 -7.57 -19.54
C LEU A 359 -15.08 -8.84 -19.55
N VAL A 360 -16.25 -8.81 -20.19
CA VAL A 360 -17.14 -9.96 -20.35
C VAL A 360 -16.44 -11.09 -21.10
N ASP A 361 -15.79 -10.79 -22.22
CA ASP A 361 -15.05 -11.76 -23.04
C ASP A 361 -13.88 -12.39 -22.26
N ALA A 362 -13.14 -11.57 -21.47
CA ALA A 362 -12.05 -12.06 -20.64
C ALA A 362 -12.55 -12.99 -19.52
N ILE A 363 -13.65 -12.62 -18.85
CA ILE A 363 -14.26 -13.45 -17.80
C ILE A 363 -14.79 -14.76 -18.42
N ALA A 364 -15.53 -14.69 -19.52
CA ALA A 364 -16.10 -15.86 -20.19
C ALA A 364 -14.99 -16.82 -20.68
N THR A 365 -13.92 -16.28 -21.24
CA THR A 365 -12.74 -17.06 -21.68
C THR A 365 -12.11 -17.81 -20.51
N LEU A 366 -11.84 -17.12 -19.39
CA LEU A 366 -11.24 -17.76 -18.22
C LEU A 366 -12.21 -18.69 -17.49
N ALA A 367 -13.52 -18.45 -17.54
CA ALA A 367 -14.52 -19.37 -16.98
C ALA A 367 -14.54 -20.69 -17.76
N GLY A 368 -14.44 -20.62 -19.09
CA GLY A 368 -14.46 -21.80 -19.96
C GLY A 368 -13.13 -22.58 -20.04
N ASP A 369 -11.99 -21.98 -19.62
CA ASP A 369 -10.66 -22.59 -19.73
C ASP A 369 -9.96 -22.63 -18.37
N GLY A 370 -10.21 -23.71 -17.63
CA GLY A 370 -9.59 -23.94 -16.32
C GLY A 370 -8.05 -24.09 -16.37
N ALA A 371 -7.51 -24.65 -17.46
CA ALA A 371 -6.05 -24.81 -17.62
C ALA A 371 -5.36 -23.44 -17.80
N ARG A 372 -5.92 -22.58 -18.64
CA ARG A 372 -5.44 -21.21 -18.85
C ARG A 372 -5.57 -20.40 -17.56
N ARG A 373 -6.69 -20.53 -16.85
CA ARG A 373 -6.91 -19.86 -15.56
C ARG A 373 -5.85 -20.26 -14.54
N ALA A 374 -5.56 -21.57 -14.40
CA ALA A 374 -4.52 -22.07 -13.50
C ALA A 374 -3.11 -21.60 -13.91
N ALA A 375 -2.80 -21.57 -15.21
CA ALA A 375 -1.50 -21.11 -15.71
C ALA A 375 -1.25 -19.63 -15.38
N ILE A 376 -2.25 -18.77 -15.57
CA ILE A 376 -2.22 -17.34 -15.24
C ILE A 376 -2.05 -17.17 -13.72
N GLY A 377 -2.84 -17.85 -12.90
CA GLY A 377 -2.72 -17.79 -11.45
C GLY A 377 -1.35 -18.21 -10.95
N ALA A 378 -0.78 -19.29 -11.50
CA ALA A 378 0.58 -19.72 -11.17
C ALA A 378 1.66 -18.72 -11.60
N ALA A 379 1.49 -18.02 -12.73
CA ALA A 379 2.40 -16.95 -13.15
C ALA A 379 2.35 -15.77 -12.17
N GLY A 380 1.15 -15.34 -11.79
CA GLY A 380 0.93 -14.29 -10.79
C GLY A 380 1.57 -14.66 -9.44
N ARG A 381 1.40 -15.89 -8.97
CA ARG A 381 2.01 -16.38 -7.73
C ARG A 381 3.54 -16.33 -7.77
N ARG A 382 4.15 -16.82 -8.84
CA ARG A 382 5.62 -16.75 -9.02
C ARG A 382 6.13 -15.32 -9.03
N TYR A 383 5.40 -14.41 -9.66
CA TYR A 383 5.74 -12.99 -9.64
C TYR A 383 5.68 -12.41 -8.21
N ALA A 384 4.62 -12.73 -7.45
CA ALA A 384 4.50 -12.29 -6.07
C ALA A 384 5.65 -12.83 -5.19
N GLU A 385 6.00 -14.11 -5.30
CA GLU A 385 7.10 -14.72 -4.56
C GLU A 385 8.46 -14.11 -4.89
N LYS A 386 8.71 -13.81 -6.16
CA LYS A 386 10.01 -13.31 -6.62
C LYS A 386 10.18 -11.80 -6.40
N MET A 387 9.14 -11.02 -6.74
CA MET A 387 9.25 -9.55 -6.84
C MET A 387 8.57 -8.81 -5.68
N LEU A 388 7.57 -9.41 -5.06
CA LEU A 388 6.76 -8.76 -4.03
C LEU A 388 6.93 -9.42 -2.66
N SER A 389 7.98 -10.24 -2.47
CA SER A 389 8.23 -10.82 -1.14
C SER A 389 8.87 -9.78 -0.21
N PRO A 390 8.54 -9.80 1.09
CA PRO A 390 9.15 -8.92 2.06
C PRO A 390 10.68 -9.06 2.08
N LEU A 391 11.18 -10.29 1.98
CA LEU A 391 12.61 -10.58 2.04
C LEU A 391 13.39 -9.94 0.90
N SER A 392 12.88 -10.01 -0.35
CA SER A 392 13.57 -9.41 -1.51
C SER A 392 13.67 -7.89 -1.37
N THR A 393 12.58 -7.23 -0.97
CA THR A 393 12.56 -5.77 -0.76
C THR A 393 13.51 -5.35 0.36
N LEU A 394 13.54 -6.12 1.46
CA LEU A 394 14.44 -5.85 2.58
C LEU A 394 15.91 -6.02 2.24
N LEU A 395 16.25 -7.09 1.53
CA LEU A 395 17.65 -7.30 1.11
C LEU A 395 18.12 -6.13 0.24
N THR A 396 17.26 -5.63 -0.64
CA THR A 396 17.56 -4.44 -1.45
C THR A 396 17.75 -3.21 -0.56
N LEU A 397 16.84 -2.95 0.36
CA LEU A 397 16.91 -1.83 1.29
C LEU A 397 18.15 -1.89 2.18
N ASP A 398 18.42 -3.04 2.80
CA ASP A 398 19.55 -3.22 3.73
C ASP A 398 20.90 -3.10 3.00
N THR A 399 21.01 -3.72 1.82
CA THR A 399 22.21 -3.59 0.97
C THR A 399 22.47 -2.13 0.60
N ARG A 400 21.43 -1.41 0.19
CA ARG A 400 21.56 0.00 -0.18
C ARG A 400 21.91 0.89 1.01
N LEU A 401 21.32 0.63 2.18
CA LEU A 401 21.67 1.33 3.43
C LEU A 401 23.12 1.10 3.83
N ALA A 402 23.61 -0.14 3.74
CA ALA A 402 24.99 -0.47 4.03
C ALA A 402 25.97 0.25 3.09
N LEU A 403 25.70 0.23 1.79
CA LEU A 403 26.51 0.96 0.79
C LEU A 403 26.54 2.46 1.05
N LEU A 404 25.42 3.07 1.40
CA LEU A 404 25.32 4.49 1.68
C LEU A 404 26.07 4.93 2.94
N THR A 405 26.03 4.11 3.97
CA THR A 405 26.57 4.46 5.29
C THR A 405 28.00 3.97 5.49
N GLY A 406 28.53 3.16 4.56
CA GLY A 406 29.82 2.48 4.70
C GLY A 406 29.80 1.42 5.82
N ALA A 407 28.63 1.00 6.29
CA ALA A 407 28.50 -0.07 7.27
C ALA A 407 28.76 -1.42 6.57
N ALA A 408 29.36 -2.38 7.31
CA ALA A 408 29.44 -3.74 6.82
C ALA A 408 28.03 -4.28 6.57
N VAL A 409 27.80 -4.88 5.39
CA VAL A 409 26.56 -5.63 5.14
C VAL A 409 26.52 -6.72 6.19
N PRO A 410 25.51 -6.79 7.07
CA PRO A 410 25.40 -7.89 8.01
C PRO A 410 25.41 -9.17 7.16
N GLY A 411 26.42 -10.03 7.40
CA GLY A 411 26.48 -11.31 6.67
C GLY A 411 25.12 -11.97 6.83
N ALA A 412 24.56 -12.48 5.74
CA ALA A 412 23.27 -13.13 5.72
C ALA A 412 23.28 -14.28 6.75
N LYS A 413 22.99 -13.97 8.01
CA LYS A 413 22.52 -14.99 8.92
C LYS A 413 21.18 -15.45 8.32
N PRO A 414 21.00 -16.74 8.09
CA PRO A 414 19.70 -17.22 7.65
C PRO A 414 18.70 -16.63 8.64
N VAL A 415 17.81 -15.81 8.14
CA VAL A 415 16.66 -15.30 8.91
C VAL A 415 15.99 -16.56 9.43
N ALA A 416 16.15 -16.83 10.71
CA ALA A 416 15.41 -17.92 11.36
C ALA A 416 13.96 -17.63 11.03
N ALA A 417 13.27 -18.61 10.45
CA ALA A 417 11.87 -18.48 10.09
C ALA A 417 11.16 -17.83 11.29
N PRO A 418 10.51 -16.67 11.13
CA PRO A 418 9.81 -16.04 12.24
C PRO A 418 8.89 -17.11 12.82
N LYS A 419 8.97 -17.30 14.13
CA LYS A 419 8.07 -18.21 14.81
C LYS A 419 6.65 -17.79 14.42
N ALA A 420 5.81 -18.74 14.09
CA ALA A 420 4.40 -18.57 13.82
C ALA A 420 3.73 -17.98 15.09
N ASN A 421 3.83 -16.67 15.21
CA ASN A 421 3.15 -15.89 16.23
C ASN A 421 1.98 -15.23 15.50
N GLY A 422 0.82 -15.34 16.10
CA GLY A 422 -0.46 -14.86 15.57
C GLY A 422 -0.42 -13.46 14.96
N PRO A 423 -1.49 -13.00 14.37
CA PRO A 423 -1.52 -11.84 13.49
C PRO A 423 -0.77 -10.66 14.11
N ILE A 424 0.09 -10.03 13.31
CA ILE A 424 1.02 -8.93 13.66
C ILE A 424 0.36 -7.78 14.46
N LEU A 425 -0.95 -7.80 14.60
CA LEU A 425 -1.79 -6.72 15.13
C LEU A 425 -2.38 -6.94 16.53
N SER A 426 -2.06 -8.04 17.24
CA SER A 426 -2.57 -8.29 18.60
C SER A 426 -1.53 -8.10 19.72
N ALA A 427 -0.46 -7.33 19.48
CA ALA A 427 0.53 -7.05 20.52
C ALA A 427 -0.04 -6.16 21.63
N ARG A 428 0.04 -6.61 22.86
CA ARG A 428 -0.20 -5.80 24.05
C ARG A 428 0.77 -4.61 24.05
N VAL A 429 0.21 -3.43 24.20
CA VAL A 429 0.96 -2.19 24.40
C VAL A 429 1.36 -2.17 25.89
N GLU A 430 2.65 -2.32 26.18
CA GLU A 430 3.15 -2.02 27.53
C GLU A 430 3.23 -0.50 27.68
N GLU A 431 2.36 0.06 28.49
CA GLU A 431 2.35 1.48 28.82
C GLU A 431 3.47 1.78 29.82
N SER A 432 4.42 2.61 29.41
CA SER A 432 5.28 3.34 30.34
C SER A 432 4.89 4.83 30.27
N GLU A 433 4.22 5.32 31.29
CA GLU A 433 4.03 6.75 31.50
C GLU A 433 5.41 7.39 31.72
N VAL A 434 5.68 8.47 31.00
CA VAL A 434 6.85 9.31 31.21
C VAL A 434 6.35 10.66 31.73
N GLU A 435 6.67 10.97 32.98
CA GLU A 435 6.61 12.32 33.55
C GLU A 435 7.43 13.35 32.74
#